data_b6fc5250cf96fb0daa23407a8c8dacc3
#
_entry.id   b6fc5250cf96fb0daa23407a8c8dacc3
#
_cell.length_a   1.000
_cell.length_b   1.000
_cell.length_c   1.000
_cell.angle_alpha   90.00
_cell.angle_beta   90.00
_cell.angle_gamma   90.00
#
_symmetry.space_group_name_H-M   'P 1'
#
loop_
_entity.id
_entity.type
_entity.pdbx_description
1 polymer ?
#
loop_
_entity_poly.entity_id
_entity_poly.type
_entity_poly.pdbx_seq_one_letter_code
_entity_poly.pdbx_strand_id
1 'polypeptide(L)'
;MHEQAQLRLKKDEVEKLGAEVYVVLATDLYRARIFKEENLVLSTFKNPFAEEPSLVFGTALADPAGYASAQYGVSRKCLRVETWVENDPCWFIINRKGMLTCIYPPNFSRASFYEKDIDHVLEELRKAAQE
;
A
#
# COMPACT_ATOMS: atom_id res chain seq x y z
N MET A 1 -6.30 4.71 1.63
CA MET A 1 -5.79 5.79 2.51
C MET A 1 -5.74 5.39 3.97
N HIS A 2 -6.72 4.62 4.43
CA HIS A 2 -6.72 4.09 5.80
C HIS A 2 -5.50 3.21 6.09
N GLU A 3 -5.11 2.40 5.14
CA GLU A 3 -3.90 1.55 5.18
C GLU A 3 -2.63 2.38 5.38
N GLN A 4 -2.52 3.51 4.70
CA GLN A 4 -1.36 4.39 4.83
C GLN A 4 -1.28 5.05 6.20
N ALA A 5 -2.41 5.46 6.75
CA ALA A 5 -2.46 6.02 8.09
C ALA A 5 -2.03 4.99 9.15
N GLN A 6 -2.51 3.76 9.03
CA GLN A 6 -2.11 2.68 9.94
C GLN A 6 -0.64 2.29 9.79
N LEU A 7 -0.16 2.18 8.55
CA LEU A 7 1.24 1.90 8.28
C LEU A 7 2.16 2.99 8.86
N ARG A 8 1.74 4.24 8.75
CA ARG A 8 2.46 5.37 9.33
C ARG A 8 2.61 5.26 10.84
N LEU A 9 1.56 4.87 11.54
CA LEU A 9 1.59 4.66 12.98
C LEU A 9 2.57 3.56 13.39
N LYS A 10 2.86 2.63 12.50
CA LYS A 10 3.75 1.48 12.71
C LYS A 10 5.12 1.63 12.03
N LYS A 11 5.43 2.83 11.54
CA LYS A 11 6.66 3.12 10.81
C LYS A 11 7.91 2.61 11.52
N ASP A 12 8.07 2.92 12.79
CA ASP A 12 9.27 2.55 13.57
C ASP A 12 9.45 1.04 13.67
N GLU A 13 8.36 0.29 13.79
CA GLU A 13 8.39 -1.17 13.82
C GLU A 13 8.83 -1.75 12.48
N VAL A 14 8.32 -1.21 11.38
CA VAL A 14 8.69 -1.62 10.02
C VAL A 14 10.17 -1.33 9.74
N GLU A 15 10.63 -0.14 10.09
CA GLU A 15 12.03 0.28 9.91
C GLU A 15 13.00 -0.57 10.74
N LYS A 16 12.64 -0.91 11.99
CA LYS A 16 13.44 -1.81 12.83
C LYS A 16 13.62 -3.19 12.24
N LEU A 17 12.66 -3.65 11.46
CA LEU A 17 12.77 -4.93 10.75
C LEU A 17 13.60 -4.84 9.47
N GLY A 18 14.04 -3.65 9.09
CA GLY A 18 14.81 -3.41 7.87
C GLY A 18 13.97 -3.61 6.60
N ALA A 19 12.66 -3.43 6.70
CA ALA A 19 11.75 -3.59 5.58
C ALA A 19 11.65 -2.30 4.75
N GLU A 20 11.60 -2.45 3.44
CA GLU A 20 11.27 -1.39 2.50
C GLU A 20 9.80 -1.52 2.11
N VAL A 21 9.12 -0.38 2.01
CA VAL A 21 7.71 -0.31 1.64
C VAL A 21 7.56 0.32 0.26
N TYR A 22 6.83 -0.35 -0.59
CA TYR A 22 6.45 0.15 -1.91
C TYR A 22 4.93 0.21 -2.01
N VAL A 23 4.42 1.36 -2.46
CA VAL A 23 2.99 1.56 -2.72
C VAL A 23 2.79 1.61 -4.22
N VAL A 24 2.16 0.60 -4.77
CA VAL A 24 1.88 0.53 -6.21
C VAL A 24 0.51 1.11 -6.51
N LEU A 25 0.48 2.12 -7.35
CA LEU A 25 -0.73 2.87 -7.70
C LEU A 25 -1.07 2.66 -9.18
N ALA A 26 -2.33 2.30 -9.45
CA ALA A 26 -2.86 2.19 -10.82
C ALA A 26 -3.09 3.59 -11.42
N THR A 27 -2.03 4.36 -11.57
CA THR A 27 -2.06 5.74 -12.07
C THR A 27 -0.77 6.10 -12.77
N ASP A 28 -0.76 7.26 -13.44
CA ASP A 28 0.45 7.81 -14.06
C ASP A 28 1.47 8.32 -13.03
N LEU A 29 2.69 8.56 -13.52
CA LEU A 29 3.80 9.00 -12.68
C LEU A 29 3.50 10.34 -11.98
N TYR A 30 2.84 11.26 -12.67
CA TYR A 30 2.52 12.57 -12.12
C TYR A 30 1.58 12.47 -10.91
N ARG A 31 0.51 11.69 -11.04
CA ARG A 31 -0.44 11.47 -9.93
C ARG A 31 0.17 10.67 -8.78
N ALA A 32 1.01 9.68 -9.09
CA ALA A 32 1.74 8.95 -8.06
C ALA A 32 2.66 9.87 -7.25
N ARG A 33 3.30 10.82 -7.92
CA ARG A 33 4.14 11.84 -7.29
C ARG A 33 3.33 12.77 -6.40
N ILE A 34 2.20 13.28 -6.89
CA ILE A 34 1.28 14.09 -6.09
C ILE A 34 0.78 13.33 -4.87
N PHE A 35 0.41 12.07 -5.01
CA PHE A 35 0.01 11.22 -3.91
C PHE A 35 1.09 11.14 -2.84
N LYS A 36 2.35 10.95 -3.24
CA LYS A 36 3.48 10.86 -2.31
C LYS A 36 3.83 12.19 -1.66
N GLU A 37 3.94 13.25 -2.44
CA GLU A 37 4.51 14.53 -2.00
C GLU A 37 3.48 15.47 -1.39
N GLU A 38 2.28 15.53 -1.94
CA GLU A 38 1.27 16.53 -1.57
C GLU A 38 0.14 15.99 -0.72
N ASN A 39 0.04 14.66 -0.58
CA ASN A 39 -1.04 14.00 0.19
C ASN A 39 -2.44 14.49 -0.21
N LEU A 40 -2.64 14.69 -1.51
CA LEU A 40 -3.83 15.39 -2.03
C LEU A 40 -5.14 14.79 -1.54
N VAL A 41 -5.18 13.48 -1.38
CA VAL A 41 -6.38 12.78 -0.88
C VAL A 41 -6.61 13.07 0.60
N LEU A 42 -5.55 13.26 1.38
CA LEU A 42 -5.64 13.54 2.81
C LEU A 42 -5.86 15.03 3.08
N SER A 43 -5.45 15.91 2.19
CA SER A 43 -5.67 17.35 2.31
C SER A 43 -7.14 17.76 2.17
N THR A 44 -7.98 16.93 1.55
CA THR A 44 -9.43 17.16 1.45
C THR A 44 -10.17 16.84 2.75
N PHE A 45 -9.56 16.11 3.65
CA PHE A 45 -10.09 15.81 4.98
C PHE A 45 -9.26 16.56 6.03
N LYS A 46 -9.88 17.06 7.08
CA LYS A 46 -9.14 17.60 8.24
C LYS A 46 -8.26 16.49 8.81
N ASN A 47 -6.99 16.58 8.47
CA ASN A 47 -6.04 15.55 8.77
C ASN A 47 -5.34 15.86 10.10
N PRO A 48 -5.38 14.98 11.11
CA PRO A 48 -4.64 15.18 12.35
C PRO A 48 -3.12 15.21 12.16
N PHE A 49 -2.62 14.79 10.99
CA PHE A 49 -1.20 14.80 10.63
C PHE A 49 -0.84 15.92 9.64
N ALA A 50 -1.64 16.98 9.55
CA ALA A 50 -1.47 18.08 8.59
C ALA A 50 -0.12 18.80 8.67
N GLU A 51 0.60 18.68 9.77
CA GLU A 51 1.91 19.28 9.97
C GLU A 51 3.06 18.46 9.36
N GLU A 52 2.80 17.24 8.90
CA GLU A 52 3.84 16.38 8.33
C GLU A 52 3.98 16.57 6.82
N PRO A 53 5.22 16.66 6.31
CA PRO A 53 5.49 16.95 4.90
C PRO A 53 5.04 15.83 3.95
N SER A 54 4.93 14.60 4.43
CA SER A 54 4.37 13.48 3.67
C SER A 54 3.74 12.46 4.60
N LEU A 55 2.49 12.11 4.32
CA LEU A 55 1.75 11.08 5.06
C LEU A 55 1.90 9.68 4.45
N VAL A 56 2.39 9.59 3.24
CA VAL A 56 2.61 8.31 2.58
C VAL A 56 3.97 7.76 2.99
N PHE A 57 3.93 6.68 3.77
CA PHE A 57 5.12 5.94 4.14
C PHE A 57 5.55 5.01 3.00
N GLY A 58 6.82 5.03 2.66
CA GLY A 58 7.39 4.21 1.59
C GLY A 58 7.53 4.93 0.26
N THR A 59 7.88 4.19 -0.77
CA THR A 59 8.06 4.67 -2.13
C THR A 59 6.80 4.43 -2.96
N ALA A 60 6.26 5.47 -3.57
CA ALA A 60 5.12 5.35 -4.48
C ALA A 60 5.60 5.00 -5.89
N LEU A 61 5.05 3.94 -6.44
CA LEU A 61 5.32 3.45 -7.80
C LEU A 61 4.09 3.61 -8.68
N ALA A 62 4.28 4.11 -9.88
CA ALA A 62 3.22 4.24 -10.88
C ALA A 62 3.10 2.96 -11.71
N ASP A 63 1.88 2.49 -11.88
CA ASP A 63 1.50 1.37 -12.73
C ASP A 63 0.28 1.76 -13.58
N PRO A 64 0.45 2.67 -14.55
CA PRO A 64 -0.67 3.34 -15.22
C PRO A 64 -1.57 2.38 -16.01
N ALA A 65 -1.02 1.33 -16.57
CA ALA A 65 -1.78 0.32 -17.29
C ALA A 65 -2.25 -0.85 -16.40
N GLY A 66 -1.91 -0.83 -15.10
CA GLY A 66 -2.19 -1.93 -14.21
C GLY A 66 -1.42 -3.22 -14.55
N TYR A 67 -0.27 -3.09 -15.20
CA TYR A 67 0.48 -4.23 -15.75
C TYR A 67 1.07 -5.10 -14.64
N ALA A 68 1.78 -4.48 -13.72
CA ALA A 68 2.33 -5.19 -12.56
C ALA A 68 1.20 -5.69 -11.66
N SER A 69 0.21 -4.85 -11.41
CA SER A 69 -0.96 -5.21 -10.60
C SER A 69 -1.73 -6.40 -11.17
N ALA A 70 -1.82 -6.52 -12.51
CA ALA A 70 -2.43 -7.67 -13.16
C ALA A 70 -1.62 -8.95 -12.93
N GLN A 71 -0.30 -8.87 -12.95
CA GLN A 71 0.58 -10.02 -12.67
C GLN A 71 0.44 -10.50 -11.23
N TYR A 72 0.19 -9.60 -10.29
CA TYR A 72 -0.11 -9.94 -8.89
C TYR A 72 -1.59 -10.31 -8.65
N GLY A 73 -2.43 -10.25 -9.69
CA GLY A 73 -3.84 -10.66 -9.63
C GLY A 73 -4.76 -9.65 -8.94
N VAL A 74 -4.33 -8.42 -8.72
CA VAL A 74 -5.11 -7.40 -7.99
C VAL A 74 -5.71 -6.32 -8.89
N SER A 75 -5.36 -6.29 -10.16
CA SER A 75 -5.92 -5.33 -11.11
C SER A 75 -7.33 -5.71 -11.53
N ARG A 76 -8.22 -4.74 -11.58
CA ARG A 76 -9.58 -4.91 -12.07
C ARG A 76 -10.05 -3.67 -12.83
N LYS A 77 -11.08 -3.84 -13.66
CA LYS A 77 -11.72 -2.71 -14.33
C LYS A 77 -12.49 -1.87 -13.31
N CYS A 78 -12.38 -0.55 -13.45
CA CYS A 78 -13.21 0.35 -12.68
C CYS A 78 -14.68 0.23 -13.09
N LEU A 79 -15.58 0.03 -12.13
CA LEU A 79 -17.00 -0.09 -12.39
C LEU A 79 -17.65 1.23 -12.80
N ARG A 80 -17.03 2.37 -12.46
CA ARG A 80 -17.56 3.71 -12.75
C ARG A 80 -17.05 4.27 -14.06
N VAL A 81 -15.84 3.91 -14.46
CA VAL A 81 -15.19 4.38 -15.69
C VAL A 81 -14.55 3.18 -16.39
N GLU A 82 -15.16 2.71 -17.45
CA GLU A 82 -14.78 1.47 -18.15
C GLU A 82 -13.35 1.45 -18.69
N THR A 83 -12.78 2.63 -18.92
CA THR A 83 -11.41 2.77 -19.43
C THR A 83 -10.34 2.80 -18.32
N TRP A 84 -10.75 2.82 -17.06
CA TRP A 84 -9.85 2.88 -15.93
C TRP A 84 -9.62 1.53 -15.30
N VAL A 85 -8.42 1.36 -14.81
CA VAL A 85 -8.00 0.20 -14.04
C VAL A 85 -7.89 0.60 -12.57
N GLU A 86 -8.37 -0.24 -11.69
CA GLU A 86 -8.25 -0.10 -10.24
C GLU A 86 -7.49 -1.30 -9.68
N ASN A 87 -6.85 -1.11 -8.55
CA ASN A 87 -6.28 -2.18 -7.76
C ASN A 87 -7.16 -2.48 -6.56
N ASP A 88 -7.37 -3.76 -6.29
CA ASP A 88 -7.89 -4.17 -4.99
C ASP A 88 -6.80 -3.95 -3.93
N PRO A 89 -7.12 -3.32 -2.77
CA PRO A 89 -6.15 -3.14 -1.70
C PRO A 89 -5.62 -4.48 -1.22
N CYS A 90 -4.31 -4.64 -1.31
CA CYS A 90 -3.66 -5.91 -0.95
C CYS A 90 -2.22 -5.66 -0.49
N TRP A 91 -1.79 -6.44 0.47
CA TRP A 91 -0.42 -6.47 0.97
C TRP A 91 0.31 -7.70 0.43
N PHE A 92 1.52 -7.48 -0.03
CA PHE A 92 2.43 -8.53 -0.45
C PHE A 92 3.70 -8.41 0.39
N ILE A 93 4.11 -9.50 1.02
CA ILE A 93 5.35 -9.55 1.77
C ILE A 93 6.32 -10.45 1.03
N ILE A 94 7.47 -9.90 0.71
CA ILE A 94 8.56 -10.58 0.03
C ILE A 94 9.75 -10.62 0.98
N ASN A 95 10.29 -11.80 1.23
CA ASN A 95 11.43 -11.96 2.13
C ASN A 95 12.76 -11.55 1.45
N ARG A 96 13.84 -11.59 2.21
CA ARG A 96 15.19 -11.23 1.73
C ARG A 96 15.71 -12.10 0.58
N LYS A 97 15.15 -13.28 0.40
CA LYS A 97 15.49 -14.21 -0.69
C LYS A 97 14.67 -13.93 -1.96
N GLY A 98 13.82 -12.92 -1.95
CA GLY A 98 12.94 -12.59 -3.06
C GLY A 98 11.68 -13.47 -3.16
N MET A 99 11.36 -14.22 -2.12
CA MET A 99 10.20 -15.10 -2.09
C MET A 99 8.99 -14.39 -1.52
N LEU A 100 7.85 -14.49 -2.21
CA LEU A 100 6.57 -14.04 -1.72
C LEU A 100 6.10 -14.95 -0.59
N THR A 101 5.99 -14.41 0.61
CA THR A 101 5.67 -15.18 1.82
C THR A 101 4.29 -14.93 2.38
N CYS A 102 3.68 -13.81 2.04
CA CYS A 102 2.33 -13.47 2.49
C CYS A 102 1.59 -12.64 1.45
N ILE A 103 0.31 -12.95 1.27
CA ILE A 103 -0.67 -12.14 0.55
C ILE A 103 -1.81 -11.88 1.52
N TYR A 104 -2.13 -10.61 1.78
CA TYR A 104 -3.19 -10.25 2.69
C TYR A 104 -4.05 -9.09 2.14
N PRO A 105 -5.36 -9.19 2.12
CA PRO A 105 -6.17 -10.37 2.48
C PRO A 105 -6.04 -11.50 1.44
N PRO A 106 -6.13 -12.77 1.87
CA PRO A 106 -5.84 -13.91 0.99
C PRO A 106 -6.84 -14.08 -0.16
N ASN A 107 -8.02 -13.51 -0.03
CA ASN A 107 -9.10 -13.64 -1.03
C ASN A 107 -9.29 -12.37 -1.86
N PHE A 108 -8.39 -11.38 -1.75
CA PHE A 108 -8.57 -10.06 -2.35
C PHE A 108 -9.96 -9.45 -2.09
N SER A 109 -10.61 -9.89 -1.02
CA SER A 109 -11.92 -9.37 -0.65
C SER A 109 -11.78 -7.90 -0.25
N ARG A 110 -12.76 -7.08 -0.62
CA ARG A 110 -12.86 -5.67 -0.25
C ARG A 110 -13.17 -5.51 1.25
N ALA A 111 -12.50 -6.25 2.10
CA ALA A 111 -12.60 -6.04 3.52
C ALA A 111 -12.09 -4.61 3.81
N SER A 112 -12.90 -3.81 4.49
CA SER A 112 -12.42 -2.58 5.08
C SER A 112 -11.19 -2.90 5.93
N PHE A 113 -10.13 -2.15 5.73
CA PHE A 113 -8.89 -2.35 6.47
C PHE A 113 -9.06 -1.82 7.89
N TYR A 114 -9.12 -2.69 8.86
CA TYR A 114 -9.24 -2.37 10.28
C TYR A 114 -7.87 -2.28 10.96
N GLU A 115 -7.80 -1.67 12.14
CA GLU A 115 -6.56 -1.56 12.91
C GLU A 115 -5.86 -2.91 13.14
N LYS A 116 -6.64 -3.96 13.31
CA LYS A 116 -6.13 -5.32 13.49
C LYS A 116 -5.39 -5.88 12.28
N ASP A 117 -5.68 -5.36 11.10
CA ASP A 117 -5.05 -5.85 9.87
C ASP A 117 -3.58 -5.47 9.80
N ILE A 118 -3.22 -4.27 10.26
CA ILE A 118 -1.80 -3.87 10.30
C ILE A 118 -1.01 -4.73 11.29
N ASP A 119 -1.59 -5.12 12.40
CA ASP A 119 -0.91 -5.98 13.37
C ASP A 119 -0.64 -7.37 12.77
N HIS A 120 -1.59 -7.91 12.01
CA HIS A 120 -1.39 -9.16 11.27
C HIS A 120 -0.27 -9.03 10.22
N VAL A 121 -0.28 -7.96 9.44
CA VAL A 121 0.77 -7.69 8.44
C VAL A 121 2.14 -7.58 9.09
N LEU A 122 2.24 -6.91 10.24
CA LEU A 122 3.49 -6.80 10.99
C LEU A 122 3.96 -8.15 11.54
N GLU A 123 3.06 -9.00 12.00
CA GLU A 123 3.41 -10.35 12.45
C GLU A 123 4.01 -11.17 11.31
N GLU A 124 3.38 -11.16 10.14
CA GLU A 124 3.88 -11.85 8.95
C GLU A 124 5.22 -11.23 8.47
N LEU A 125 5.37 -9.93 8.57
CA LEU A 125 6.63 -9.26 8.26
C LEU A 125 7.78 -9.70 9.20
N ARG A 126 7.50 -9.84 10.49
CA ARG A 126 8.48 -10.36 11.46
C ARG A 126 8.92 -11.78 11.12
N LYS A 127 7.98 -12.63 10.71
CA LYS A 127 8.30 -13.99 10.25
C LYS A 127 9.20 -13.97 9.02
N ALA A 128 8.84 -13.15 8.02
CA ALA A 128 9.63 -13.00 6.80
C ALA A 128 11.05 -12.45 7.06
N ALA A 129 11.20 -11.58 8.04
CA ALA A 129 12.49 -11.02 8.42
C ALA A 129 13.46 -12.05 9.05
N GLN A 130 12.92 -13.13 9.60
CA GLN A 130 13.70 -14.24 10.20
C GLN A 130 14.14 -15.29 9.17
N GLU A 131 13.58 -15.29 8.01
CA GLU A 131 13.90 -16.22 6.93
C GLU A 131 15.16 -15.78 6.14
#